data_af02225e4b1f1d42c8f9a70ff25489cb
#
_entry.id   af02225e4b1f1d42c8f9a70ff25489cb
#
_cell.length_a   1.000
_cell.length_b   1.000
_cell.length_c   1.000
_cell.angle_alpha   90.00
_cell.angle_beta   90.00
_cell.angle_gamma   90.00
#
_symmetry.space_group_name_H-M   'P 1'
#
loop_
_entity.id
_entity.type
_entity.pdbx_description
1 polymer ?
#
loop_
_entity_poly.entity_id
_entity_poly.type
_entity_poly.pdbx_seq_one_letter_code
_entity_poly.pdbx_strand_id
1 'polypeptide(L)'
;IKDEAAGKRFLNLFCYTGVASVHAGLGGARYSTSVDLSNTYLGWYRENLAINGLSDQKHRAVKGDVLAWLKEEKGAYDLVLLDPPTFSNSKSTSADFDVQRDHEVLISLTMDRLSDDGVLYFSHNKRRFELATALMERYCVQDITCETLGPDFERSPNIHQCWRFTHRSSISAAN
;
A
#
# COMPACT_ATOMS: atom_id res chain seq x y z
N ILE A 1 -7.52 7.32 -3.12
CA ILE A 1 -7.94 5.90 -3.12
C ILE A 1 -9.41 5.78 -3.53
N LYS A 2 -10.35 6.44 -2.81
CA LYS A 2 -11.78 6.28 -3.10
C LYS A 2 -12.12 6.59 -4.56
N ASP A 3 -11.64 7.70 -5.07
CA ASP A 3 -11.98 8.22 -6.40
C ASP A 3 -11.36 7.39 -7.55
N GLU A 4 -10.35 6.59 -7.24
CA GLU A 4 -9.64 5.74 -8.21
C GLU A 4 -10.03 4.27 -8.14
N ALA A 5 -10.84 3.86 -7.15
CA ALA A 5 -11.07 2.46 -6.84
C ALA A 5 -12.09 1.76 -7.75
N ALA A 6 -12.92 2.52 -8.48
CA ALA A 6 -14.03 1.97 -9.27
C ALA A 6 -13.60 0.85 -10.22
N GLY A 7 -14.16 -0.35 -10.04
CA GLY A 7 -13.86 -1.55 -10.83
C GLY A 7 -12.51 -2.19 -10.59
N LYS A 8 -11.64 -1.61 -9.76
CA LYS A 8 -10.27 -2.06 -9.53
C LYS A 8 -10.16 -3.15 -8.45
N ARG A 9 -9.09 -3.92 -8.55
CA ARG A 9 -8.59 -4.84 -7.52
C ARG A 9 -7.67 -4.05 -6.60
N PHE A 10 -8.09 -3.84 -5.36
CA PHE A 10 -7.35 -3.04 -4.39
C PHE A 10 -6.54 -3.92 -3.42
N LEU A 11 -5.29 -3.56 -3.17
CA LEU A 11 -4.44 -4.17 -2.15
C LEU A 11 -4.04 -3.12 -1.11
N ASN A 12 -4.23 -3.47 0.17
CA ASN A 12 -3.85 -2.63 1.30
C ASN A 12 -2.85 -3.39 2.18
N LEU A 13 -1.61 -2.97 2.17
CA LEU A 13 -0.51 -3.59 2.91
C LEU A 13 -0.18 -2.78 4.17
N PHE A 14 -0.05 -3.46 5.31
CA PHE A 14 -0.04 -2.86 6.65
C PHE A 14 -1.35 -2.11 6.92
N CYS A 15 -2.45 -2.81 6.69
CA CYS A 15 -3.76 -2.16 6.52
C CYS A 15 -4.33 -1.53 7.81
N TYR A 16 -3.75 -1.81 8.98
CA TYR A 16 -4.26 -1.32 10.26
C TYR A 16 -5.76 -1.59 10.41
N THR A 17 -6.57 -0.59 10.72
CA THR A 17 -8.04 -0.72 10.82
C THR A 17 -8.77 -0.74 9.50
N GLY A 18 -8.05 -0.78 8.37
CA GLY A 18 -8.61 -0.94 7.03
C GLY A 18 -9.36 0.24 6.46
N VAL A 19 -9.15 1.45 6.98
CA VAL A 19 -9.86 2.67 6.53
C VAL A 19 -9.72 2.88 5.02
N ALA A 20 -8.51 2.73 4.46
CA ALA A 20 -8.29 2.84 3.03
C ALA A 20 -9.08 1.79 2.22
N SER A 21 -9.21 0.58 2.76
CA SER A 21 -9.98 -0.50 2.12
C SER A 21 -11.49 -0.25 2.16
N VAL A 22 -12.00 0.34 3.25
CA VAL A 22 -13.38 0.82 3.34
C VAL A 22 -13.62 1.90 2.27
N HIS A 23 -12.72 2.88 2.15
CA HIS A 23 -12.81 3.90 1.13
C HIS A 23 -12.75 3.33 -0.29
N ALA A 24 -11.89 2.34 -0.54
CA ALA A 24 -11.85 1.63 -1.83
C ALA A 24 -13.19 0.93 -2.12
N GLY A 25 -13.76 0.22 -1.13
CA GLY A 25 -15.06 -0.44 -1.25
C GLY A 25 -16.19 0.55 -1.56
N LEU A 26 -16.27 1.66 -0.82
CA LEU A 26 -17.23 2.75 -1.07
C LEU A 26 -17.01 3.46 -2.41
N GLY A 27 -15.77 3.45 -2.92
CA GLY A 27 -15.41 3.94 -4.26
C GLY A 27 -15.69 2.95 -5.39
N GLY A 28 -16.27 1.79 -5.08
CA GLY A 28 -16.65 0.79 -6.09
C GLY A 28 -15.54 -0.17 -6.49
N ALA A 29 -14.55 -0.41 -5.63
CA ALA A 29 -13.57 -1.46 -5.87
C ALA A 29 -14.26 -2.79 -6.15
N ARG A 30 -13.77 -3.52 -7.17
CA ARG A 30 -14.30 -4.83 -7.52
C ARG A 30 -14.15 -5.83 -6.37
N TYR A 31 -12.98 -5.82 -5.75
CA TYR A 31 -12.65 -6.48 -4.50
C TYR A 31 -11.38 -5.88 -3.89
N SER A 32 -11.15 -6.15 -2.62
CA SER A 32 -9.91 -5.76 -1.96
C SER A 32 -9.32 -6.89 -1.13
N THR A 33 -7.99 -6.86 -0.99
CA THR A 33 -7.25 -7.67 -0.03
C THR A 33 -6.50 -6.74 0.92
N SER A 34 -6.68 -6.95 2.22
CA SER A 34 -6.05 -6.14 3.27
C SER A 34 -5.20 -7.05 4.14
N VAL A 35 -3.89 -6.78 4.21
CA VAL A 35 -2.92 -7.61 4.91
C VAL A 35 -2.39 -6.87 6.13
N ASP A 36 -2.45 -7.51 7.29
CA ASP A 36 -1.86 -7.02 8.54
C ASP A 36 -1.44 -8.18 9.45
N LEU A 37 -0.46 -7.96 10.29
CA LEU A 37 0.02 -8.95 11.25
C LEU A 37 -0.90 -9.06 12.47
N SER A 38 -1.64 -8.00 12.80
CA SER A 38 -2.47 -7.86 14.01
C SER A 38 -3.89 -8.39 13.82
N ASN A 39 -4.24 -9.45 14.56
CA ASN A 39 -5.62 -9.91 14.63
C ASN A 39 -6.59 -8.84 15.14
N THR A 40 -6.15 -7.99 16.07
CA THR A 40 -6.97 -6.92 16.64
C THR A 40 -7.33 -5.89 15.56
N TYR A 41 -6.36 -5.47 14.76
CA TYR A 41 -6.59 -4.53 13.68
C TYR A 41 -7.49 -5.11 12.58
N LEU A 42 -7.27 -6.36 12.23
CA LEU A 42 -8.14 -7.06 11.28
C LEU A 42 -9.55 -7.30 11.80
N GLY A 43 -9.72 -7.44 13.14
CA GLY A 43 -11.03 -7.44 13.79
C GLY A 43 -11.76 -6.11 13.58
N TRP A 44 -11.11 -5.00 13.90
CA TRP A 44 -11.65 -3.65 13.66
C TRP A 44 -11.92 -3.36 12.20
N TYR A 45 -11.06 -3.85 11.29
CA TYR A 45 -11.33 -3.74 9.85
C TYR A 45 -12.65 -4.41 9.45
N ARG A 46 -12.93 -5.63 9.94
CA ARG A 46 -14.20 -6.31 9.65
C ARG A 46 -15.40 -5.56 10.22
N GLU A 47 -15.27 -4.99 11.42
CA GLU A 47 -16.30 -4.12 12.01
C GLU A 47 -16.54 -2.88 11.14
N ASN A 48 -15.47 -2.23 10.68
CA ASN A 48 -15.55 -1.09 9.78
C ASN A 48 -16.20 -1.43 8.44
N LEU A 49 -15.95 -2.62 7.86
CA LEU A 49 -16.68 -3.09 6.68
C LEU A 49 -18.17 -3.22 6.96
N ALA A 50 -18.55 -3.88 8.07
CA ALA A 50 -19.93 -4.12 8.44
C ALA A 50 -20.71 -2.81 8.68
N ILE A 51 -20.12 -1.83 9.38
CA ILE A 51 -20.71 -0.51 9.64
C ILE A 51 -20.98 0.23 8.32
N ASN A 52 -20.14 0.03 7.31
CA ASN A 52 -20.27 0.66 6.00
C ASN A 52 -21.06 -0.17 4.97
N GLY A 53 -21.67 -1.29 5.39
CA GLY A 53 -22.47 -2.16 4.51
C GLY A 53 -21.64 -2.89 3.45
N LEU A 54 -20.35 -3.05 3.66
CA LEU A 54 -19.45 -3.74 2.75
C LEU A 54 -19.30 -5.22 3.12
N SER A 55 -19.27 -6.09 2.09
CA SER A 55 -19.14 -7.54 2.27
C SER A 55 -17.68 -7.93 2.49
N ASP A 56 -17.40 -8.71 3.52
CA ASP A 56 -16.10 -9.32 3.80
C ASP A 56 -15.69 -10.40 2.78
N GLN A 57 -16.64 -10.95 2.03
CA GLN A 57 -16.37 -11.85 0.91
C GLN A 57 -15.68 -11.12 -0.26
N LYS A 58 -16.03 -9.85 -0.47
CA LYS A 58 -15.39 -8.99 -1.49
C LYS A 58 -14.16 -8.26 -0.96
N HIS A 59 -14.13 -7.96 0.33
CA HIS A 59 -13.11 -7.14 0.99
C HIS A 59 -12.38 -7.97 2.05
N ARG A 60 -11.48 -8.84 1.57
CA ARG A 60 -10.84 -9.89 2.37
C ARG A 60 -9.79 -9.33 3.35
N ALA A 61 -9.86 -9.75 4.61
CA ALA A 61 -8.84 -9.53 5.63
C ALA A 61 -7.90 -10.74 5.70
N VAL A 62 -6.60 -10.52 5.59
CA VAL A 62 -5.55 -11.55 5.62
C VAL A 62 -4.59 -11.27 6.77
N LYS A 63 -4.44 -12.23 7.68
CA LYS A 63 -3.40 -12.16 8.69
C LYS A 63 -2.10 -12.68 8.12
N GLY A 64 -1.05 -11.87 8.16
CA GLY A 64 0.27 -12.31 7.70
C GLY A 64 1.33 -11.22 7.82
N ASP A 65 2.58 -11.65 7.86
CA ASP A 65 3.71 -10.77 7.60
C ASP A 65 3.70 -10.35 6.13
N VAL A 66 3.74 -9.05 5.88
CA VAL A 66 3.55 -8.49 4.53
C VAL A 66 4.65 -8.95 3.57
N LEU A 67 5.91 -8.99 4.01
CA LEU A 67 7.03 -9.44 3.16
C LEU A 67 6.92 -10.92 2.82
N ALA A 68 6.55 -11.77 3.79
CA ALA A 68 6.33 -13.19 3.57
C ALA A 68 5.12 -13.42 2.64
N TRP A 69 4.02 -12.72 2.90
CA TRP A 69 2.81 -12.82 2.10
C TRP A 69 3.03 -12.41 0.64
N LEU A 70 3.75 -11.30 0.38
CA LEU A 70 4.05 -10.84 -0.98
C LEU A 70 4.87 -11.85 -1.80
N LYS A 71 5.73 -12.66 -1.16
CA LYS A 71 6.50 -13.72 -1.84
C LYS A 71 5.63 -14.88 -2.31
N GLU A 72 4.54 -15.15 -1.61
CA GLU A 72 3.64 -16.28 -1.88
C GLU A 72 2.45 -15.88 -2.77
N GLU A 73 2.01 -14.61 -2.69
CA GLU A 73 0.87 -14.09 -3.45
C GLU A 73 1.15 -14.14 -4.96
N LYS A 74 0.14 -14.57 -5.73
CA LYS A 74 0.19 -14.67 -7.19
C LYS A 74 -0.80 -13.74 -7.89
N GLY A 75 -1.69 -13.12 -7.12
CA GLY A 75 -2.66 -12.17 -7.66
C GLY A 75 -2.02 -10.91 -8.22
N ALA A 76 -2.70 -10.27 -9.16
CA ALA A 76 -2.36 -8.94 -9.64
C ALA A 76 -3.39 -7.92 -9.16
N TYR A 77 -2.93 -6.73 -8.83
CA TYR A 77 -3.74 -5.64 -8.29
C TYR A 77 -3.60 -4.37 -9.13
N ASP A 78 -4.67 -3.60 -9.23
CA ASP A 78 -4.72 -2.41 -10.07
C ASP A 78 -4.47 -1.12 -9.29
N LEU A 79 -4.70 -1.19 -7.98
CA LEU A 79 -4.48 -0.10 -7.04
C LEU A 79 -3.93 -0.67 -5.74
N VAL A 80 -2.78 -0.16 -5.29
CA VAL A 80 -2.12 -0.64 -4.08
C VAL A 80 -1.81 0.52 -3.15
N LEU A 81 -2.12 0.37 -1.87
CA LEU A 81 -1.59 1.21 -0.79
C LEU A 81 -0.59 0.40 0.03
N LEU A 82 0.60 0.93 0.19
CA LEU A 82 1.69 0.39 0.99
C LEU A 82 2.09 1.45 2.02
N ASP A 83 1.66 1.26 3.27
CA ASP A 83 1.90 2.21 4.37
C ASP A 83 2.58 1.51 5.56
N PRO A 84 3.87 1.13 5.42
CA PRO A 84 4.57 0.40 6.45
C PRO A 84 4.86 1.26 7.67
N PRO A 85 4.95 0.64 8.87
CA PRO A 85 5.44 1.32 10.05
C PRO A 85 6.90 1.76 9.85
N THR A 86 7.32 2.82 10.54
CA THR A 86 8.73 3.26 10.54
C THR A 86 9.66 2.16 11.03
N PHE A 87 9.23 1.41 12.06
CA PHE A 87 9.94 0.28 12.64
C PHE A 87 8.95 -0.72 13.24
N SER A 88 9.24 -2.01 13.15
CA SER A 88 8.47 -3.07 13.79
C SER A 88 9.38 -4.19 14.28
N ASN A 89 9.21 -4.62 15.53
CA ASN A 89 9.91 -5.75 16.15
C ASN A 89 8.92 -6.79 16.67
N SER A 90 8.00 -7.22 15.84
CA SER A 90 7.00 -8.21 16.26
C SER A 90 7.64 -9.56 16.57
N LYS A 91 7.24 -10.17 17.70
CA LYS A 91 7.60 -11.56 18.01
C LYS A 91 7.06 -12.60 17.02
N SER A 92 6.16 -12.17 16.14
CA SER A 92 5.53 -13.00 15.12
C SER A 92 6.28 -12.96 13.78
N THR A 93 7.36 -12.18 13.66
CA THR A 93 8.23 -12.09 12.48
C THR A 93 9.61 -12.65 12.78
N SER A 94 10.28 -13.21 11.78
CA SER A 94 11.63 -13.77 11.93
C SER A 94 12.74 -12.71 12.06
N ALA A 95 12.43 -11.46 11.71
CA ALA A 95 13.34 -10.32 11.79
C ALA A 95 12.56 -9.03 12.08
N ASP A 96 13.26 -8.05 12.62
CA ASP A 96 12.73 -6.69 12.74
C ASP A 96 12.63 -6.01 11.36
N PHE A 97 11.68 -5.12 11.21
CA PHE A 97 11.47 -4.33 10.01
C PHE A 97 11.88 -2.87 10.27
N ASP A 98 12.68 -2.28 9.37
CA ASP A 98 12.95 -0.84 9.30
C ASP A 98 12.68 -0.33 7.88
N VAL A 99 11.79 0.66 7.75
CA VAL A 99 11.36 1.15 6.44
C VAL A 99 12.53 1.71 5.60
N GLN A 100 13.53 2.35 6.21
CA GLN A 100 14.70 2.84 5.48
C GLN A 100 15.56 1.70 4.91
N ARG A 101 15.72 0.63 5.67
CA ARG A 101 16.52 -0.54 5.26
C ARG A 101 15.78 -1.39 4.23
N ASP A 102 14.49 -1.61 4.46
CA ASP A 102 13.74 -2.68 3.81
C ASP A 102 12.84 -2.22 2.67
N HIS A 103 12.67 -0.89 2.46
CA HIS A 103 11.69 -0.36 1.49
C HIS A 103 11.97 -0.78 0.04
N GLU A 104 13.24 -0.91 -0.37
CA GLU A 104 13.58 -1.28 -1.74
C GLU A 104 13.04 -2.67 -2.08
N VAL A 105 13.27 -3.63 -1.21
CA VAL A 105 12.76 -5.01 -1.37
C VAL A 105 11.24 -5.03 -1.27
N LEU A 106 10.68 -4.32 -0.29
CA LEU A 106 9.24 -4.27 -0.07
C LEU A 106 8.49 -3.67 -1.27
N ILE A 107 8.96 -2.53 -1.79
CA ILE A 107 8.37 -1.88 -2.97
C ILE A 107 8.54 -2.79 -4.21
N SER A 108 9.71 -3.40 -4.42
CA SER A 108 9.94 -4.28 -5.56
C SER A 108 8.98 -5.48 -5.56
N LEU A 109 8.82 -6.16 -4.43
CA LEU A 109 7.85 -7.26 -4.29
C LEU A 109 6.40 -6.81 -4.50
N THR A 110 6.07 -5.58 -4.08
CA THR A 110 4.74 -5.01 -4.28
C THR A 110 4.51 -4.69 -5.75
N MET A 111 5.50 -4.13 -6.43
CA MET A 111 5.45 -3.86 -7.88
C MET A 111 5.31 -5.13 -8.71
N ASP A 112 5.89 -6.26 -8.27
CA ASP A 112 5.67 -7.57 -8.92
C ASP A 112 4.22 -8.05 -8.82
N ARG A 113 3.41 -7.47 -7.94
CA ARG A 113 1.96 -7.73 -7.78
C ARG A 113 1.09 -6.67 -8.42
N LEU A 114 1.69 -5.63 -8.98
CA LEU A 114 0.97 -4.56 -9.66
C LEU A 114 0.67 -4.95 -11.11
N SER A 115 -0.55 -4.71 -11.59
CA SER A 115 -0.88 -4.86 -13.02
C SER A 115 -0.15 -3.80 -13.85
N ASP A 116 0.00 -4.03 -15.16
CA ASP A 116 0.78 -3.16 -16.06
C ASP A 116 0.34 -1.68 -15.99
N ASP A 117 -0.98 -1.43 -15.91
CA ASP A 117 -1.57 -0.10 -15.77
C ASP A 117 -1.89 0.28 -14.30
N GLY A 118 -1.39 -0.50 -13.37
CA GLY A 118 -1.66 -0.32 -11.94
C GLY A 118 -0.92 0.87 -11.33
N VAL A 119 -1.39 1.29 -10.16
CA VAL A 119 -0.80 2.35 -9.36
C VAL A 119 -0.51 1.84 -7.95
N LEU A 120 0.71 2.06 -7.49
CA LEU A 120 1.12 1.88 -6.11
C LEU A 120 1.32 3.24 -5.45
N TYR A 121 0.66 3.45 -4.32
CA TYR A 121 0.93 4.52 -3.38
C TYR A 121 1.77 3.98 -2.23
N PHE A 122 2.98 4.51 -2.07
CA PHE A 122 3.86 4.22 -0.95
C PHE A 122 3.92 5.42 -0.02
N SER A 123 3.52 5.23 1.22
CA SER A 123 3.53 6.28 2.25
C SER A 123 4.21 5.83 3.53
N HIS A 124 4.74 6.75 4.29
CA HIS A 124 5.28 6.51 5.64
C HIS A 124 5.52 7.80 6.42
N ASN A 125 5.82 7.67 7.72
CA ASN A 125 6.04 8.77 8.65
C ASN A 125 7.50 8.87 9.16
N LYS A 126 8.47 8.20 8.51
CA LYS A 126 9.88 8.27 8.92
C LYS A 126 10.48 9.63 8.54
N ARG A 127 10.99 10.35 9.52
CA ARG A 127 11.77 11.57 9.28
C ARG A 127 13.11 11.21 8.62
N ARG A 128 13.60 12.05 7.71
CA ARG A 128 14.88 11.88 7.00
C ARG A 128 14.97 10.55 6.24
N PHE A 129 13.88 10.19 5.56
CA PHE A 129 13.85 9.02 4.68
C PHE A 129 14.43 9.39 3.31
N GLU A 130 15.20 8.47 2.76
CA GLU A 130 15.75 8.57 1.40
C GLU A 130 15.28 7.38 0.58
N LEU A 131 14.57 7.66 -0.50
CA LEU A 131 14.12 6.64 -1.43
C LEU A 131 15.30 6.10 -2.23
N ALA A 132 15.43 4.77 -2.32
CA ALA A 132 16.51 4.12 -3.06
C ALA A 132 16.49 4.53 -4.56
N THR A 133 17.62 5.00 -5.06
CA THR A 133 17.76 5.44 -6.47
C THR A 133 17.46 4.33 -7.47
N ALA A 134 17.77 3.09 -7.14
CA ALA A 134 17.45 1.92 -7.95
C ALA A 134 15.95 1.79 -8.26
N LEU A 135 15.07 2.22 -7.36
CA LEU A 135 13.62 2.23 -7.60
C LEU A 135 13.23 3.28 -8.66
N MET A 136 13.88 4.46 -8.62
CA MET A 136 13.65 5.53 -9.61
C MET A 136 14.18 5.15 -11.00
N GLU A 137 15.18 4.29 -11.07
CA GLU A 137 15.70 3.76 -12.34
C GLU A 137 14.76 2.70 -12.94
N ARG A 138 14.14 1.86 -12.10
CA ARG A 138 13.28 0.75 -12.53
C ARG A 138 11.85 1.16 -12.83
N TYR A 139 11.30 2.11 -12.09
CA TYR A 139 9.88 2.47 -12.12
C TYR A 139 9.70 3.95 -12.48
N CYS A 140 8.48 4.33 -12.89
CA CYS A 140 8.07 5.72 -12.94
C CYS A 140 7.64 6.13 -11.54
N VAL A 141 8.34 7.09 -10.95
CA VAL A 141 8.14 7.52 -9.55
C VAL A 141 7.84 9.01 -9.51
N GLN A 142 6.77 9.37 -8.81
CA GLN A 142 6.36 10.75 -8.57
C GLN A 142 6.24 10.98 -7.07
N ASP A 143 6.91 11.99 -6.53
CA ASP A 143 6.67 12.49 -5.17
C ASP A 143 5.35 13.28 -5.16
N ILE A 144 4.40 12.82 -4.37
CA ILE A 144 3.08 13.44 -4.20
C ILE A 144 2.83 13.88 -2.74
N THR A 145 3.90 14.02 -1.97
CA THR A 145 3.82 14.38 -0.54
C THR A 145 2.97 15.62 -0.32
N CYS A 146 3.21 16.69 -1.10
CA CYS A 146 2.46 17.94 -0.96
C CYS A 146 0.97 17.78 -1.30
N GLU A 147 0.62 16.86 -2.21
CA GLU A 147 -0.77 16.62 -2.64
C GLU A 147 -1.55 15.81 -1.61
N THR A 148 -0.85 15.05 -0.76
CA THR A 148 -1.43 14.15 0.23
C THR A 148 -1.39 14.70 1.65
N LEU A 149 -0.69 15.82 1.86
CA LEU A 149 -0.61 16.51 3.14
C LEU A 149 -1.86 17.37 3.35
N GLY A 150 -2.65 17.06 4.38
CA GLY A 150 -3.83 17.84 4.73
C GLY A 150 -3.46 19.23 5.26
N PRO A 151 -4.37 20.23 5.16
CA PRO A 151 -4.12 21.61 5.56
C PRO A 151 -3.74 21.75 7.04
N ASP A 152 -4.19 20.87 7.90
CA ASP A 152 -3.84 20.86 9.32
C ASP A 152 -2.35 20.60 9.59
N PHE A 153 -1.62 20.06 8.60
CA PHE A 153 -0.22 19.68 8.69
C PHE A 153 0.74 20.59 7.92
N GLU A 154 0.27 21.68 7.33
CA GLU A 154 1.12 22.63 6.58
C GLU A 154 2.33 23.15 7.37
N ARG A 155 2.18 23.25 8.71
CA ARG A 155 3.26 23.69 9.62
C ARG A 155 4.30 22.60 9.91
N SER A 156 4.06 21.38 9.48
CA SER A 156 4.92 20.22 9.74
C SER A 156 5.05 19.33 8.50
N PRO A 157 5.59 19.85 7.38
CA PRO A 157 5.58 19.15 6.10
C PRO A 157 6.37 17.83 6.09
N ASN A 158 7.23 17.61 7.08
CA ASN A 158 8.09 16.42 7.17
C ASN A 158 7.51 15.29 8.03
N ILE A 159 6.21 15.35 8.39
CA ILE A 159 5.57 14.29 9.19
C ILE A 159 5.13 13.10 8.36
N HIS A 160 5.02 13.27 7.06
CA HIS A 160 4.51 12.30 6.11
C HIS A 160 5.27 12.47 4.80
N GLN A 161 5.50 11.37 4.10
CA GLN A 161 6.00 11.35 2.72
C GLN A 161 5.20 10.33 1.93
N CYS A 162 4.90 10.64 0.67
CA CYS A 162 4.12 9.78 -0.21
C CYS A 162 4.62 9.84 -1.65
N TRP A 163 4.77 8.66 -2.25
CA TRP A 163 5.14 8.51 -3.66
C TRP A 163 4.12 7.67 -4.40
N ARG A 164 3.93 8.02 -5.67
CA ARG A 164 3.16 7.27 -6.64
C ARG A 164 4.11 6.53 -7.57
N PHE A 165 3.95 5.21 -7.66
CA PHE A 165 4.73 4.33 -8.54
C PHE A 165 3.84 3.75 -9.63
N THR A 166 4.39 3.64 -10.83
CA THR A 166 3.82 2.86 -11.94
C THR A 166 4.93 2.13 -12.68
N HIS A 167 4.58 1.09 -13.42
CA HIS A 167 5.52 0.48 -14.35
C HIS A 167 5.95 1.51 -15.40
N ARG A 168 7.20 1.45 -15.84
CA ARG A 168 7.61 2.18 -17.02
C ARG A 168 6.92 1.54 -18.21
N SER A 169 6.14 2.32 -18.95
CA SER A 169 5.60 1.85 -20.23
C SER A 169 6.75 1.35 -21.08
N SER A 170 6.68 0.11 -21.55
CA SER A 170 7.56 -0.34 -22.61
C SER A 170 7.27 0.58 -23.79
N ILE A 171 8.14 1.55 -24.02
CA ILE A 171 8.11 2.30 -25.28
C ILE A 171 8.34 1.21 -26.32
N SER A 172 7.27 0.79 -26.98
CA SER A 172 7.35 -0.06 -28.16
C SER A 172 8.34 0.64 -29.10
N ALA A 173 9.52 0.07 -29.25
CA ALA A 173 10.43 0.45 -30.31
C ALA A 173 9.75 0.09 -31.63
N ALA A 174 8.86 0.96 -32.07
CA ALA A 174 8.39 0.97 -33.45
C ALA A 174 9.43 1.74 -34.25
N ASN A 175 10.37 0.98 -34.81
CA ASN A 175 11.09 1.38 -36.00
C ASN A 175 10.23 1.07 -37.22
#